data_2989e505b1789da0a7b6ef3663b8a771
#
_entry.id   2989e505b1789da0a7b6ef3663b8a771
#
_cell.length_a   1.000
_cell.length_b   1.000
_cell.length_c   1.000
_cell.angle_alpha   90.00
_cell.angle_beta   90.00
_cell.angle_gamma   90.00
#
_symmetry.space_group_name_H-M   'P 1'
#
loop_
_entity.id
_entity.type
_entity.pdbx_description
1 polymer ?
#
loop_
_entity_poly.entity_id
_entity_poly.type
_entity_poly.pdbx_seq_one_letter_code
_entity_poly.pdbx_strand_id
1 'polypeptide(L)'
;FGKDFVKSVKILKENNIKSVIATTRILKPNEYHNFKLIERANPDGLLIRNLGALNYFKNSTFDLYGDFSLNVTNSKTFNYLIGKGLKSICVSYDMNNEQLLGLLKHVDSNKVEITAHQYMPEFHMEHCVFAAYLSKGNSFR
;
A
#
# COMPACT_ATOMS: atom_id res chain seq x y z
N PHE A 1 -17.37 -1.19 4.54
CA PHE A 1 -15.90 -1.29 4.42
C PHE A 1 -15.23 -1.46 5.80
N GLY A 2 -15.39 -0.52 6.75
CA GLY A 2 -14.65 -0.59 8.02
C GLY A 2 -15.06 -1.70 8.99
N LYS A 3 -16.33 -2.15 8.97
CA LYS A 3 -16.79 -3.27 9.80
C LYS A 3 -16.15 -4.59 9.40
N ASP A 4 -15.84 -4.75 8.12
CA ASP A 4 -15.26 -5.97 7.57
C ASP A 4 -13.78 -6.11 7.98
N PHE A 5 -13.01 -5.04 8.07
CA PHE A 5 -11.62 -5.08 8.54
C PHE A 5 -11.50 -5.63 9.96
N VAL A 6 -12.32 -5.11 10.89
CA VAL A 6 -12.30 -5.56 12.29
C VAL A 6 -12.63 -7.06 12.39
N LYS A 7 -13.67 -7.50 11.66
CA LYS A 7 -14.07 -8.92 11.64
C LYS A 7 -12.97 -9.80 11.03
N SER A 8 -12.40 -9.38 9.89
CA SER A 8 -11.36 -10.16 9.20
C SER A 8 -10.09 -10.28 10.04
N VAL A 9 -9.62 -9.18 10.62
CA VAL A 9 -8.44 -9.19 11.50
C VAL A 9 -8.66 -10.09 12.71
N LYS A 10 -9.87 -10.06 13.32
CA LYS A 10 -10.21 -10.93 14.44
C LYS A 10 -10.12 -12.40 14.04
N ILE A 11 -10.73 -12.80 12.92
CA ILE A 11 -10.69 -14.19 12.42
C ILE A 11 -9.24 -14.63 12.16
N LEU A 12 -8.41 -13.78 11.54
CA LEU A 12 -7.00 -14.09 11.26
C LEU A 12 -6.22 -14.30 12.56
N LYS A 13 -6.40 -13.42 13.55
CA LYS A 13 -5.75 -13.54 14.86
C LYS A 13 -6.16 -14.80 15.62
N GLU A 14 -7.43 -15.16 15.59
CA GLU A 14 -7.93 -16.40 16.22
C GLU A 14 -7.31 -17.66 15.60
N ASN A 15 -6.86 -17.56 14.33
CA ASN A 15 -6.17 -18.65 13.63
C ASN A 15 -4.64 -18.51 13.60
N ASN A 16 -4.04 -17.62 14.39
CA ASN A 16 -2.60 -17.33 14.44
C ASN A 16 -2.02 -16.91 13.08
N ILE A 17 -2.81 -16.22 12.24
CA ILE A 17 -2.39 -15.69 10.95
C ILE A 17 -2.15 -14.19 11.09
N LYS A 18 -0.96 -13.72 10.68
CA LYS A 18 -0.64 -12.29 10.64
C LYS A 18 -1.52 -11.57 9.62
N SER A 19 -2.04 -10.43 10.03
CA SER A 19 -2.91 -9.58 9.22
C SER A 19 -2.18 -8.32 8.78
N VAL A 20 -2.25 -7.99 7.48
CA VAL A 20 -1.75 -6.73 6.92
C VAL A 20 -2.88 -6.04 6.18
N ILE A 21 -3.18 -4.80 6.54
CA ILE A 21 -4.22 -4.00 5.87
C ILE A 21 -3.55 -3.02 4.89
N ALA A 22 -4.01 -3.02 3.64
CA ALA A 22 -3.57 -2.04 2.64
C ALA A 22 -4.26 -0.69 2.88
N THR A 23 -3.49 0.39 2.88
CA THR A 23 -4.03 1.75 2.88
C THR A 23 -4.62 2.10 1.51
N THR A 24 -5.38 3.18 1.41
CA THR A 24 -5.85 3.68 0.11
C THR A 24 -4.67 4.08 -0.77
N ARG A 25 -4.78 3.95 -2.09
CA ARG A 25 -3.73 4.44 -3.03
C ARG A 25 -3.71 5.96 -3.09
N ILE A 26 -4.87 6.58 -3.09
CA ILE A 26 -5.06 8.03 -3.11
C ILE A 26 -5.65 8.43 -1.76
N LEU A 27 -5.07 9.43 -1.15
CA LEU A 27 -5.57 10.06 0.07
C LEU A 27 -6.02 11.48 -0.29
N LYS A 28 -7.32 11.72 -0.20
CA LYS A 28 -7.90 13.07 -0.39
C LYS A 28 -7.89 13.86 0.92
N PRO A 29 -7.98 15.18 0.86
CA PRO A 29 -8.18 15.99 2.06
C PRO A 29 -9.38 15.49 2.88
N ASN A 30 -9.20 15.45 4.20
CA ASN A 30 -10.23 15.02 5.18
C ASN A 30 -10.61 13.52 5.15
N GLU A 31 -9.90 12.64 4.43
CA GLU A 31 -10.16 11.20 4.40
C GLU A 31 -9.43 10.39 5.49
N TYR A 32 -8.87 11.03 6.51
CA TYR A 32 -8.19 10.37 7.64
C TYR A 32 -9.11 9.44 8.46
N HIS A 33 -10.43 9.52 8.28
CA HIS A 33 -11.35 8.58 8.90
C HIS A 33 -11.07 7.11 8.51
N ASN A 34 -10.57 6.88 7.28
CA ASN A 34 -10.15 5.55 6.83
C ASN A 34 -8.99 5.00 7.67
N PHE A 35 -8.04 5.85 8.06
CA PHE A 35 -6.92 5.45 8.90
C PHE A 35 -7.36 5.11 10.31
N LYS A 36 -8.34 5.85 10.88
CA LYS A 36 -8.93 5.53 12.18
C LYS A 36 -9.66 4.18 12.17
N LEU A 37 -10.26 3.79 11.05
CA LEU A 37 -10.86 2.45 10.90
C LEU A 37 -9.80 1.34 10.91
N ILE A 38 -8.65 1.58 10.29
CA ILE A 38 -7.49 0.68 10.31
C ILE A 38 -6.95 0.54 11.74
N GLU A 39 -6.76 1.65 12.45
CA GLU A 39 -6.31 1.65 13.86
C GLU A 39 -7.26 0.83 14.75
N ARG A 40 -8.58 1.00 14.59
CA ARG A 40 -9.59 0.22 15.32
C ARG A 40 -9.56 -1.27 15.03
N ALA A 41 -9.21 -1.64 13.80
CA ALA A 41 -9.06 -3.04 13.41
C ALA A 41 -7.81 -3.67 14.05
N ASN A 42 -6.81 -2.84 14.38
CA ASN A 42 -5.56 -3.25 15.03
C ASN A 42 -4.88 -4.45 14.34
N PRO A 43 -4.50 -4.33 13.04
CA PRO A 43 -3.78 -5.39 12.33
C PRO A 43 -2.34 -5.51 12.86
N ASP A 44 -1.61 -6.55 12.41
CA ASP A 44 -0.20 -6.71 12.73
C ASP A 44 0.69 -5.76 11.91
N GLY A 45 0.26 -5.42 10.68
CA GLY A 45 0.99 -4.54 9.80
C GLY A 45 0.11 -3.78 8.80
N LEU A 46 0.74 -2.86 8.09
CA LEU A 46 0.10 -2.02 7.08
C LEU A 46 0.90 -2.06 5.77
N LEU A 47 0.19 -2.24 4.65
CA LEU A 47 0.74 -2.03 3.32
C LEU A 47 0.53 -0.56 2.94
N ILE A 48 1.60 0.21 2.99
CA ILE A 48 1.60 1.65 2.75
C ILE A 48 1.60 1.92 1.25
N ARG A 49 0.56 2.60 0.77
CA ARG A 49 0.32 2.83 -0.65
C ARG A 49 0.46 4.29 -1.10
N ASN A 50 0.69 5.21 -0.17
CA ASN A 50 0.95 6.63 -0.44
C ASN A 50 1.76 7.28 0.69
N LEU A 51 2.42 8.40 0.41
CA LEU A 51 3.27 9.10 1.37
C LEU A 51 2.49 9.74 2.53
N GLY A 52 1.21 10.08 2.32
CA GLY A 52 0.35 10.58 3.39
C GLY A 52 0.09 9.53 4.46
N ALA A 53 -0.17 8.27 4.05
CA ALA A 53 -0.29 7.15 4.95
C ALA A 53 1.03 6.87 5.69
N LEU A 54 2.17 6.89 4.98
CA LEU A 54 3.48 6.76 5.61
C LEU A 54 3.70 7.81 6.69
N ASN A 55 3.43 9.07 6.39
CA ASN A 55 3.58 10.15 7.36
C ASN A 55 2.65 10.01 8.57
N TYR A 56 1.43 9.53 8.37
CA TYR A 56 0.45 9.31 9.44
C TYR A 56 0.89 8.19 10.39
N PHE A 57 1.32 7.05 9.82
CA PHE A 57 1.64 5.83 10.59
C PHE A 57 3.11 5.68 11.00
N LYS A 58 4.02 6.57 10.61
CA LYS A 58 5.47 6.46 10.89
C LYS A 58 5.86 6.26 12.36
N ASN A 59 5.01 6.71 13.29
CA ASN A 59 5.22 6.57 14.74
C ASN A 59 4.27 5.53 15.36
N SER A 60 3.55 4.74 14.56
CA SER A 60 2.68 3.68 15.05
C SER A 60 3.49 2.43 15.45
N THR A 61 2.82 1.53 16.15
CA THR A 61 3.39 0.22 16.52
C THR A 61 3.23 -0.85 15.44
N PHE A 62 2.59 -0.51 14.32
CA PHE A 62 2.35 -1.43 13.21
C PHE A 62 3.63 -1.70 12.41
N ASP A 63 3.77 -2.90 11.89
CA ASP A 63 4.76 -3.22 10.88
C ASP A 63 4.38 -2.53 9.56
N LEU A 64 5.26 -1.69 9.02
CA LEU A 64 4.98 -0.93 7.80
C LEU A 64 5.70 -1.55 6.59
N TYR A 65 4.95 -1.85 5.54
CA TYR A 65 5.43 -2.42 4.28
C TYR A 65 5.10 -1.46 3.14
N GLY A 66 6.03 -1.24 2.23
CA GLY A 66 5.83 -0.35 1.07
C GLY A 66 5.24 -1.10 -0.12
N ASP A 67 4.14 -0.58 -0.68
CA ASP A 67 3.52 -1.09 -1.90
C ASP A 67 4.24 -0.56 -3.15
N PHE A 68 4.13 -1.28 -4.28
CA PHE A 68 4.66 -0.83 -5.58
C PHE A 68 4.16 0.56 -5.99
N SER A 69 3.00 1.00 -5.51
CA SER A 69 2.43 2.32 -5.77
C SER A 69 3.26 3.49 -5.21
N LEU A 70 4.28 3.21 -4.39
CA LEU A 70 5.28 4.21 -3.98
C LEU A 70 6.30 4.50 -5.09
N ASN A 71 6.25 3.81 -6.23
CA ASN A 71 7.08 4.00 -7.42
C ASN A 71 8.59 4.02 -7.15
N VAL A 72 9.05 3.06 -6.36
CA VAL A 72 10.47 2.96 -6.02
C VAL A 72 11.23 2.29 -7.16
N THR A 73 12.09 3.07 -7.84
CA THR A 73 12.87 2.65 -9.01
C THR A 73 14.38 2.84 -8.84
N ASN A 74 14.83 3.35 -7.69
CA ASN A 74 16.24 3.60 -7.43
C ASN A 74 16.60 3.45 -5.95
N SER A 75 17.88 3.21 -5.67
CA SER A 75 18.39 2.94 -4.34
C SER A 75 18.28 4.14 -3.38
N LYS A 76 18.33 5.37 -3.86
CA LYS A 76 18.20 6.57 -3.00
C LYS A 76 16.80 6.67 -2.41
N THR A 77 15.77 6.52 -3.27
CA THR A 77 14.37 6.51 -2.84
C THR A 77 14.10 5.31 -1.94
N PHE A 78 14.61 4.13 -2.29
CA PHE A 78 14.48 2.93 -1.47
C PHE A 78 15.03 3.15 -0.06
N ASN A 79 16.30 3.54 0.05
CA ASN A 79 16.97 3.74 1.35
C ASN A 79 16.31 4.87 2.16
N TYR A 80 15.83 5.94 1.50
CA TYR A 80 15.07 7.00 2.16
C TYR A 80 13.79 6.46 2.81
N LEU A 81 13.01 5.66 2.09
CA LEU A 81 11.75 5.11 2.60
C LEU A 81 11.97 4.04 3.69
N ILE A 82 12.99 3.20 3.55
CA ILE A 82 13.41 2.29 4.64
C ILE A 82 13.80 3.09 5.88
N GLY A 83 14.54 4.19 5.72
CA GLY A 83 14.88 5.10 6.81
C GLY A 83 13.67 5.80 7.47
N LYS A 84 12.50 5.82 6.80
CA LYS A 84 11.23 6.29 7.37
C LYS A 84 10.44 5.22 8.12
N GLY A 85 10.99 4.03 8.26
CA GLY A 85 10.43 2.96 9.09
C GLY A 85 9.72 1.84 8.31
N LEU A 86 9.82 1.79 6.99
CA LEU A 86 9.33 0.64 6.24
C LEU A 86 10.23 -0.58 6.48
N LYS A 87 9.64 -1.75 6.73
CA LYS A 87 10.35 -3.03 6.89
C LYS A 87 10.82 -3.60 5.56
N SER A 88 9.98 -3.54 4.56
CA SER A 88 10.28 -3.94 3.18
C SER A 88 9.53 -3.06 2.19
N ILE A 89 9.93 -3.09 0.94
CA ILE A 89 9.30 -2.32 -0.13
C ILE A 89 9.17 -3.21 -1.38
N CYS A 90 7.94 -3.30 -1.89
CA CYS A 90 7.70 -3.80 -3.23
C CYS A 90 8.12 -2.72 -4.23
N VAL A 91 9.21 -2.97 -4.96
CA VAL A 91 9.73 -2.03 -5.95
C VAL A 91 8.84 -1.98 -7.19
N SER A 92 8.97 -0.90 -7.99
CA SER A 92 8.15 -0.73 -9.19
C SER A 92 8.38 -1.87 -10.19
N TYR A 93 7.31 -2.42 -10.72
CA TYR A 93 7.33 -3.41 -11.78
C TYR A 93 7.61 -2.82 -13.17
N ASP A 94 7.70 -1.48 -13.28
CA ASP A 94 8.05 -0.80 -14.54
C ASP A 94 9.55 -0.84 -14.83
N MET A 95 10.38 -1.33 -13.89
CA MET A 95 11.80 -1.52 -14.09
C MET A 95 12.09 -2.73 -14.98
N ASN A 96 13.02 -2.58 -15.91
CA ASN A 96 13.58 -3.72 -16.62
C ASN A 96 14.58 -4.50 -15.73
N ASN A 97 15.02 -5.65 -16.20
CA ASN A 97 15.90 -6.54 -15.44
C ASN A 97 17.25 -5.87 -15.07
N GLU A 98 17.84 -5.10 -15.97
CA GLU A 98 19.12 -4.41 -15.70
C GLU A 98 18.99 -3.35 -14.62
N GLN A 99 17.89 -2.58 -14.65
CA GLN A 99 17.58 -1.56 -13.64
C GLN A 99 17.33 -2.22 -12.27
N LEU A 100 16.60 -3.34 -12.24
CA LEU A 100 16.36 -4.07 -11.00
C LEU A 100 17.67 -4.63 -10.42
N LEU A 101 18.50 -5.26 -11.24
CA LEU A 101 19.81 -5.76 -10.80
C LEU A 101 20.73 -4.62 -10.34
N GLY A 102 20.65 -3.46 -11.02
CA GLY A 102 21.37 -2.24 -10.62
C GLY A 102 20.91 -1.75 -9.23
N LEU A 103 19.61 -1.73 -8.98
CA LEU A 103 19.06 -1.36 -7.67
C LEU A 103 19.52 -2.32 -6.57
N LEU A 104 19.42 -3.63 -6.80
CA LEU A 104 19.75 -4.68 -5.82
C LEU A 104 21.22 -4.63 -5.36
N LYS A 105 22.14 -4.13 -6.18
CA LYS A 105 23.55 -3.94 -5.79
C LYS A 105 23.77 -2.86 -4.71
N HIS A 106 22.80 -1.97 -4.51
CA HIS A 106 22.94 -0.78 -3.65
C HIS A 106 21.95 -0.71 -2.50
N VAL A 107 21.16 -1.77 -2.26
CA VAL A 107 20.17 -1.87 -1.20
C VAL A 107 20.27 -3.19 -0.45
N ASP A 108 19.68 -3.27 0.73
CA ASP A 108 19.50 -4.54 1.44
C ASP A 108 18.41 -5.37 0.73
N SER A 109 18.83 -6.40 0.01
CA SER A 109 17.94 -7.27 -0.76
C SER A 109 16.90 -8.00 0.10
N ASN A 110 17.15 -8.21 1.40
CA ASN A 110 16.19 -8.82 2.32
C ASN A 110 14.97 -7.93 2.57
N LYS A 111 15.05 -6.65 2.21
CA LYS A 111 13.96 -5.68 2.35
C LYS A 111 13.30 -5.35 1.02
N VAL A 112 13.71 -6.02 -0.07
CA VAL A 112 13.13 -5.81 -1.40
C VAL A 112 12.10 -6.89 -1.67
N GLU A 113 10.90 -6.46 -2.07
CA GLU A 113 9.88 -7.32 -2.63
C GLU A 113 9.75 -7.06 -4.13
N ILE A 114 9.57 -8.12 -4.91
CA ILE A 114 9.45 -8.04 -6.37
C ILE A 114 8.15 -8.72 -6.78
N THR A 115 7.36 -8.04 -7.58
CA THR A 115 6.17 -8.63 -8.17
C THR A 115 6.58 -9.61 -9.26
N ALA A 116 6.42 -10.91 -9.00
CA ALA A 116 6.75 -11.98 -9.95
C ALA A 116 5.61 -12.23 -10.94
N HIS A 117 4.36 -12.09 -10.50
CA HIS A 117 3.17 -12.29 -11.32
C HIS A 117 1.97 -11.54 -10.75
N GLN A 118 1.30 -10.74 -11.57
CA GLN A 118 0.05 -10.07 -11.21
C GLN A 118 -0.70 -9.61 -12.47
N TYR A 119 -1.99 -9.32 -12.31
CA TYR A 119 -2.69 -8.49 -13.28
C TYR A 119 -2.22 -7.05 -13.12
N MET A 120 -1.61 -6.49 -14.18
CA MET A 120 -1.05 -5.16 -14.15
C MET A 120 -2.16 -4.10 -14.13
N PRO A 121 -2.24 -3.22 -13.11
CA PRO A 121 -3.21 -2.14 -13.11
C PRO A 121 -2.75 -1.05 -14.09
N GLU A 122 -3.40 -0.95 -15.23
CA GLU A 122 -3.13 0.06 -16.27
C GLU A 122 -3.47 1.46 -15.78
N PHE A 123 -4.65 1.61 -15.13
CA PHE A 123 -5.13 2.89 -14.64
C PHE A 123 -5.77 2.78 -13.26
N HIS A 124 -5.62 3.83 -12.49
CA HIS A 124 -6.41 4.06 -11.29
C HIS A 124 -7.23 5.33 -11.48
N MET A 125 -8.48 5.17 -11.90
CA MET A 125 -9.41 6.28 -12.10
C MET A 125 -10.37 6.36 -10.92
N GLU A 126 -10.57 7.56 -10.39
CA GLU A 126 -11.62 7.84 -9.41
C GLU A 126 -12.93 8.28 -10.07
N HIS A 127 -12.87 8.63 -11.35
CA HIS A 127 -14.03 8.95 -12.17
C HIS A 127 -14.48 7.71 -12.93
N CYS A 128 -15.69 7.23 -12.64
CA CYS A 128 -16.28 6.13 -13.38
C CYS A 128 -16.96 6.66 -14.65
N VAL A 129 -16.35 6.44 -15.81
CA VAL A 129 -16.90 6.86 -17.11
C VAL A 129 -18.26 6.23 -17.36
N PHE A 130 -18.44 4.95 -17.02
CA PHE A 130 -19.73 4.27 -17.16
C PHE A 130 -20.82 4.90 -16.30
N ALA A 131 -20.51 5.20 -15.04
CA ALA A 131 -21.46 5.87 -14.15
C ALA A 131 -21.79 7.28 -14.64
N ALA A 132 -20.81 8.03 -15.10
CA ALA A 132 -21.04 9.37 -15.67
C ALA A 132 -21.96 9.33 -16.88
N TYR A 133 -21.78 8.35 -17.77
CA TYR A 133 -22.54 8.24 -19.01
C TYR A 133 -23.92 7.60 -18.80
N LEU A 134 -23.98 6.46 -18.11
CA LEU A 134 -25.22 5.67 -17.95
C LEU A 134 -26.14 6.22 -16.87
N SER A 135 -25.60 6.72 -15.77
CA SER A 135 -26.40 7.26 -14.65
C SER A 135 -26.45 8.78 -14.63
N LYS A 136 -25.90 9.46 -15.64
CA LYS A 136 -25.74 10.93 -15.68
C LYS A 136 -25.07 11.50 -14.41
N GLY A 137 -24.13 10.75 -13.84
CA GLY A 137 -23.40 11.15 -12.65
C GLY A 137 -24.12 10.94 -11.31
N ASN A 138 -25.31 10.37 -11.32
CA ASN A 138 -26.13 10.22 -10.10
C ASN A 138 -25.77 8.97 -9.26
N SER A 139 -25.04 7.99 -9.82
CA SER A 139 -24.68 6.76 -9.14
C SER A 139 -23.40 6.16 -9.70
N PHE A 140 -22.58 5.57 -8.81
CA PHE A 140 -21.41 4.75 -9.15
C PHE A 140 -21.72 3.23 -9.06
N ARG A 141 -22.99 2.86 -8.95
CA ARG A 141 -23.47 1.48 -8.88
C ARG A 141 -24.21 1.09 -10.14
#